data_cce80af397f6e04e89934dc29af610f8
#
_entry.id   cce80af397f6e04e89934dc29af610f8
#
_cell.length_a   1.000
_cell.length_b   1.000
_cell.length_c   1.000
_cell.angle_alpha   90.00
_cell.angle_beta   90.00
_cell.angle_gamma   90.00
#
_symmetry.space_group_name_H-M   'P 1'
#
loop_
_entity.id
_entity.type
_entity.pdbx_description
1 polymer ?
#
loop_
_entity_poly.entity_id
_entity_poly.type
_entity_poly.pdbx_seq_one_letter_code
_entity_poly.pdbx_strand_id
1 'polypeptide(L)'
;MEFLRQLFHGKGYIDGITIINLDGEILFSAKLNSKFSNRKGREAYQALVGQNFFDVFENLNAKNSSMIRAMEVGLPVYVENQLLQTKGQEGIHISSLSIPIKSGRAVVGAIDLSMEEMTDGEEEPESVELTSEQIPVGGAGKLKKHSGASFTMEDIIAVDEKMKNARDYIPVVAACDLPVMIYGETGTGKEVFAQSIHNASERRDKPFI
;
A
#
# COMPACT_ATOMS: atom_id res chain seq x y z
N MET A 1 -6.76 8.08 -2.25
CA MET A 1 -6.13 9.26 -1.62
C MET A 1 -6.95 9.88 -0.50
N GLU A 2 -8.27 9.85 -0.58
CA GLU A 2 -9.18 10.39 0.45
C GLU A 2 -9.10 9.63 1.78
N PHE A 3 -8.91 8.34 1.73
CA PHE A 3 -8.73 7.48 2.91
C PHE A 3 -7.49 7.83 3.75
N LEU A 4 -6.34 7.98 3.12
CA LEU A 4 -5.12 8.37 3.84
C LEU A 4 -5.27 9.78 4.44
N ARG A 5 -6.00 10.69 3.75
CA ARG A 5 -6.34 12.00 4.31
C ARG A 5 -7.24 11.91 5.53
N GLN A 6 -8.18 10.98 5.55
CA GLN A 6 -9.08 10.76 6.71
C GLN A 6 -8.30 10.16 7.88
N LEU A 7 -7.43 9.17 7.62
CA LEU A 7 -6.58 8.54 8.62
C LEU A 7 -5.62 9.53 9.28
N PHE A 8 -5.00 10.38 8.50
CA PHE A 8 -4.10 11.42 9.00
C PHE A 8 -4.82 12.75 9.27
N HIS A 9 -6.15 12.73 9.51
CA HIS A 9 -6.99 13.87 9.85
C HIS A 9 -6.79 15.12 8.98
N GLY A 10 -6.38 14.95 7.74
CA GLY A 10 -6.12 16.05 6.81
C GLY A 10 -4.87 16.90 7.15
N LYS A 11 -4.08 16.50 8.14
CA LYS A 11 -3.00 17.32 8.69
C LYS A 11 -1.65 17.15 7.98
N GLY A 12 -1.58 16.57 6.81
CA GLY A 12 -0.25 16.52 6.24
C GLY A 12 -0.06 15.59 5.06
N TYR A 13 1.18 15.32 4.78
CA TYR A 13 1.63 14.44 3.69
C TYR A 13 2.39 13.28 4.31
N ILE A 14 2.22 12.08 3.76
CA ILE A 14 3.14 10.98 4.06
C ILE A 14 4.54 11.47 3.69
N ASP A 15 5.40 11.54 4.67
CA ASP A 15 6.77 12.03 4.48
C ASP A 15 7.83 10.96 4.70
N GLY A 16 7.46 9.83 5.32
CA GLY A 16 8.34 8.69 5.53
C GLY A 16 7.75 7.37 5.03
N ILE A 17 8.61 6.52 4.50
CA ILE A 17 8.30 5.12 4.18
C ILE A 17 9.43 4.25 4.71
N THR A 18 9.08 3.21 5.47
CA THR A 18 10.02 2.20 5.95
C THR A 18 9.47 0.81 5.68
N ILE A 19 10.31 -0.11 5.20
CA ILE A 19 9.96 -1.51 4.98
C ILE A 19 10.92 -2.37 5.78
N ILE A 20 10.37 -3.32 6.55
CA ILE A 20 11.14 -4.32 7.29
C ILE A 20 10.74 -5.73 6.90
N ASN A 21 11.69 -6.68 7.06
CA ASN A 21 11.42 -8.12 7.01
C ASN A 21 10.94 -8.65 8.38
N LEU A 22 10.74 -9.96 8.50
CA LEU A 22 10.30 -10.61 9.74
C LEU A 22 11.32 -10.49 10.89
N ASP A 23 12.59 -10.36 10.58
CA ASP A 23 13.68 -10.23 11.55
C ASP A 23 13.87 -8.78 12.02
N GLY A 24 13.06 -7.84 11.49
CA GLY A 24 13.16 -6.41 11.78
C GLY A 24 14.28 -5.71 11.03
N GLU A 25 14.91 -6.35 10.04
CA GLU A 25 15.90 -5.70 9.17
C GLU A 25 15.21 -4.71 8.24
N ILE A 26 15.73 -3.50 8.17
CA ILE A 26 15.23 -2.43 7.30
C ILE A 26 15.68 -2.71 5.86
N LEU A 27 14.73 -3.07 5.01
CA LEU A 27 14.95 -3.34 3.60
C LEU A 27 14.90 -2.07 2.75
N PHE A 28 14.11 -1.09 3.20
CA PHE A 28 13.96 0.20 2.54
C PHE A 28 13.60 1.27 3.57
N SER A 29 14.16 2.47 3.42
CA SER A 29 13.76 3.63 4.19
C SER A 29 13.96 4.90 3.36
N ALA A 30 12.95 5.75 3.31
CA ALA A 30 12.99 7.02 2.59
C ALA A 30 12.15 8.09 3.27
N LYS A 31 12.65 9.33 3.26
CA LYS A 31 11.86 10.53 3.59
C LYS A 31 11.47 11.23 2.29
N LEU A 32 10.17 11.45 2.09
CA LEU A 32 9.59 11.93 0.84
C LEU A 32 9.42 13.45 0.80
N ASN A 33 9.28 14.10 1.97
CA ASN A 33 9.01 15.53 2.02
C ASN A 33 10.31 16.35 1.88
N SER A 34 10.45 17.04 0.74
CA SER A 34 11.62 17.87 0.45
C SER A 34 11.66 19.21 1.19
N LYS A 35 10.56 19.66 1.80
CA LYS A 35 10.55 20.93 2.56
C LYS A 35 11.40 20.86 3.83
N PHE A 36 11.51 19.67 4.43
CA PHE A 36 12.26 19.43 5.66
C PHE A 36 13.46 18.49 5.46
N SER A 37 13.58 17.80 4.33
CA SER A 37 14.73 16.96 4.02
C SER A 37 15.75 17.72 3.18
N ASN A 38 16.71 18.34 3.85
CA ASN A 38 17.97 18.65 3.20
C ASN A 38 18.64 17.34 2.72
N ARG A 39 19.65 17.46 1.84
CA ARG A 39 20.39 16.30 1.30
C ARG A 39 20.87 15.35 2.41
N LYS A 40 21.30 15.87 3.57
CA LYS A 40 21.75 15.10 4.73
C LYS A 40 20.65 14.22 5.34
N GLY A 41 19.41 14.70 5.39
CA GLY A 41 18.28 13.89 5.89
C GLY A 41 17.97 12.70 5.01
N ARG A 42 18.02 12.84 3.68
CA ARG A 42 17.80 11.71 2.75
C ARG A 42 18.90 10.66 2.84
N GLU A 43 20.16 11.09 2.93
CA GLU A 43 21.31 10.20 3.10
C GLU A 43 21.24 9.45 4.44
N ALA A 44 20.76 10.11 5.51
CA ALA A 44 20.56 9.47 6.81
C ALA A 44 19.52 8.34 6.76
N TYR A 45 18.40 8.54 6.09
CA TYR A 45 17.38 7.47 5.93
C TYR A 45 17.88 6.30 5.08
N GLN A 46 18.64 6.57 4.03
CA GLN A 46 19.26 5.51 3.23
C GLN A 46 20.31 4.71 4.02
N ALA A 47 21.00 5.34 4.96
CA ALA A 47 21.97 4.68 5.81
C ALA A 47 21.34 3.71 6.84
N LEU A 48 20.01 3.75 7.02
CA LEU A 48 19.30 2.81 7.89
C LEU A 48 19.09 1.43 7.24
N VAL A 49 19.16 1.35 5.91
CA VAL A 49 18.97 0.09 5.19
C VAL A 49 20.02 -0.94 5.59
N GLY A 50 19.59 -2.15 5.89
CA GLY A 50 20.42 -3.24 6.39
C GLY A 50 20.65 -3.24 7.90
N GLN A 51 20.19 -2.20 8.63
CA GLN A 51 20.21 -2.18 10.09
C GLN A 51 18.94 -2.82 10.67
N ASN A 52 19.01 -3.27 11.93
CA ASN A 52 17.81 -3.71 12.61
C ASN A 52 17.02 -2.50 13.12
N PHE A 53 15.72 -2.53 12.89
CA PHE A 53 14.79 -1.45 13.24
C PHE A 53 14.85 -1.08 14.75
N PHE A 54 15.00 -2.08 15.63
CA PHE A 54 15.08 -1.87 17.06
C PHE A 54 16.45 -1.37 17.54
N ASP A 55 17.51 -1.57 16.73
CA ASP A 55 18.83 -1.00 17.04
C ASP A 55 18.91 0.47 16.65
N VAL A 56 18.07 0.88 15.67
CA VAL A 56 17.96 2.27 15.20
C VAL A 56 17.09 3.10 16.13
N PHE A 57 15.92 2.60 16.51
CA PHE A 57 14.92 3.31 17.32
C PHE A 57 14.92 2.80 18.76
N GLU A 58 15.60 3.53 19.66
CA GLU A 58 15.88 3.08 21.04
C GLU A 58 14.62 2.86 21.89
N ASN A 59 13.56 3.62 21.63
CA ASN A 59 12.32 3.56 22.39
C ASN A 59 11.30 2.56 21.85
N LEU A 60 11.59 1.92 20.71
CA LEU A 60 10.72 0.91 20.14
C LEU A 60 11.19 -0.51 20.49
N ASN A 61 10.22 -1.37 20.69
CA ASN A 61 10.43 -2.80 20.93
C ASN A 61 9.26 -3.60 20.35
N ALA A 62 9.33 -4.93 20.44
CA ALA A 62 8.30 -5.81 19.90
C ALA A 62 6.88 -5.58 20.47
N LYS A 63 6.76 -4.96 21.66
CA LYS A 63 5.45 -4.75 22.30
C LYS A 63 4.78 -3.43 21.89
N ASN A 64 5.58 -2.40 21.54
CA ASN A 64 5.07 -1.05 21.22
C ASN A 64 5.24 -0.65 19.77
N SER A 65 5.86 -1.49 18.92
CA SER A 65 6.01 -1.22 17.49
C SER A 65 4.73 -1.58 16.74
N SER A 66 4.16 -0.59 16.05
CA SER A 66 3.01 -0.76 15.14
C SER A 66 3.31 -1.74 14.00
N MET A 67 4.54 -1.76 13.49
CA MET A 67 4.97 -2.67 12.43
C MET A 67 4.95 -4.12 12.88
N ILE A 68 5.50 -4.41 14.08
CA ILE A 68 5.47 -5.77 14.65
C ILE A 68 4.04 -6.21 14.89
N ARG A 69 3.25 -5.33 15.50
CA ARG A 69 1.83 -5.62 15.75
C ARG A 69 1.07 -5.89 14.45
N ALA A 70 1.31 -5.12 13.39
CA ALA A 70 0.71 -5.36 12.08
C ALA A 70 1.10 -6.74 11.51
N MET A 71 2.36 -7.15 11.68
CA MET A 71 2.81 -8.49 11.27
C MET A 71 2.17 -9.60 12.08
N GLU A 72 2.02 -9.45 13.40
CA GLU A 72 1.42 -10.44 14.30
C GLU A 72 -0.07 -10.63 14.01
N VAL A 73 -0.84 -9.53 13.92
CA VAL A 73 -2.29 -9.62 13.70
C VAL A 73 -2.64 -9.85 12.22
N GLY A 74 -1.71 -9.60 11.31
CA GLY A 74 -1.92 -9.72 9.87
C GLY A 74 -2.88 -8.67 9.30
N LEU A 75 -3.10 -7.55 10.01
CA LEU A 75 -3.95 -6.42 9.63
C LEU A 75 -3.15 -5.12 9.73
N PRO A 76 -3.55 -4.07 8.98
CA PRO A 76 -2.97 -2.74 9.16
C PRO A 76 -3.21 -2.22 10.58
N VAL A 77 -2.20 -1.52 11.11
CA VAL A 77 -2.24 -0.86 12.43
C VAL A 77 -1.90 0.60 12.23
N TYR A 78 -2.75 1.48 12.73
CA TYR A 78 -2.50 2.90 12.78
C TYR A 78 -2.12 3.32 14.21
N VAL A 79 -1.12 4.18 14.31
CA VAL A 79 -0.67 4.79 15.57
C VAL A 79 -0.59 6.29 15.38
N GLU A 80 -1.14 7.04 16.32
CA GLU A 80 -1.08 8.49 16.33
C GLU A 80 -0.12 8.96 17.42
N ASN A 81 0.59 10.06 17.15
CA ASN A 81 1.49 10.73 18.09
C ASN A 81 2.55 9.81 18.75
N GLN A 82 3.10 8.85 18.01
CA GLN A 82 4.16 7.98 18.51
C GLN A 82 5.50 8.68 18.50
N LEU A 83 6.20 8.70 19.66
CA LEU A 83 7.58 9.17 19.74
C LEU A 83 8.52 8.17 19.06
N LEU A 84 9.34 8.65 18.12
CA LEU A 84 10.49 7.93 17.59
C LEU A 84 11.77 8.58 18.08
N GLN A 85 12.62 7.80 18.73
CA GLN A 85 13.90 8.27 19.22
C GLN A 85 15.04 7.47 18.63
N THR A 86 15.90 8.15 17.89
CA THR A 86 17.10 7.59 17.29
C THR A 86 18.32 7.97 18.15
N LYS A 87 19.31 7.09 18.22
CA LYS A 87 20.56 7.30 19.00
C LYS A 87 21.19 8.65 18.73
N GLY A 88 21.29 9.46 19.78
CA GLY A 88 21.98 10.76 19.73
C GLY A 88 21.24 11.85 18.95
N GLN A 89 19.96 11.65 18.64
CA GLN A 89 19.09 12.67 18.02
C GLN A 89 17.92 13.00 18.94
N GLU A 90 17.34 14.17 18.73
CA GLU A 90 16.10 14.57 19.39
C GLU A 90 14.95 13.70 18.86
N GLY A 91 14.06 13.25 19.75
CA GLY A 91 12.92 12.43 19.36
C GLY A 91 11.93 13.23 18.53
N ILE A 92 11.29 12.56 17.60
CA ILE A 92 10.23 13.14 16.75
C ILE A 92 8.90 12.40 16.99
N HIS A 93 7.82 13.14 16.97
CA HIS A 93 6.47 12.56 17.03
C HIS A 93 5.99 12.26 15.62
N ILE A 94 5.45 11.06 15.42
CA ILE A 94 4.90 10.64 14.14
C ILE A 94 3.51 10.02 14.31
N SER A 95 2.67 10.20 13.32
CA SER A 95 1.54 9.31 13.07
C SER A 95 1.88 8.36 11.94
N SER A 96 1.60 7.07 12.12
CA SER A 96 1.98 6.08 11.15
C SER A 96 0.91 5.02 10.90
N LEU A 97 0.91 4.50 9.67
CA LEU A 97 0.12 3.37 9.23
C LEU A 97 1.06 2.24 8.86
N SER A 98 1.11 1.21 9.68
CA SER A 98 1.87 -0.01 9.42
C SER A 98 1.00 -1.06 8.76
N ILE A 99 1.43 -1.58 7.61
CA ILE A 99 0.69 -2.53 6.78
C ILE A 99 1.52 -3.82 6.66
N PRO A 100 0.97 -5.01 6.98
CA PRO A 100 1.69 -6.26 6.80
C PRO A 100 1.84 -6.60 5.32
N ILE A 101 3.06 -6.97 4.92
CA ILE A 101 3.35 -7.48 3.58
C ILE A 101 3.11 -8.98 3.59
N LYS A 102 2.28 -9.47 2.66
CA LYS A 102 1.90 -10.87 2.57
C LYS A 102 2.37 -11.51 1.27
N SER A 103 2.88 -12.73 1.37
CA SER A 103 3.14 -13.63 0.25
C SER A 103 2.20 -14.83 0.38
N GLY A 104 1.13 -14.87 -0.40
CA GLY A 104 0.05 -15.82 -0.22
C GLY A 104 -0.66 -15.60 1.14
N ARG A 105 -0.58 -16.62 2.02
CA ARG A 105 -1.15 -16.55 3.38
C ARG A 105 -0.13 -16.15 4.46
N ALA A 106 1.15 -16.16 4.12
CA ALA A 106 2.22 -15.85 5.06
C ALA A 106 2.50 -14.34 5.09
N VAL A 107 2.66 -13.77 6.28
CA VAL A 107 3.24 -12.45 6.44
C VAL A 107 4.76 -12.58 6.25
N VAL A 108 5.37 -11.70 5.46
CA VAL A 108 6.80 -11.72 5.13
C VAL A 108 7.53 -10.44 5.56
N GLY A 109 6.80 -9.46 6.08
CA GLY A 109 7.35 -8.18 6.54
C GLY A 109 6.25 -7.16 6.77
N ALA A 110 6.62 -5.90 6.96
CA ALA A 110 5.69 -4.78 7.05
C ALA A 110 6.23 -3.55 6.32
N ILE A 111 5.30 -2.73 5.84
CA ILE A 111 5.56 -1.37 5.37
C ILE A 111 4.93 -0.37 6.32
N ASP A 112 5.66 0.66 6.70
CA ASP A 112 5.19 1.79 7.48
C ASP A 112 5.14 3.06 6.62
N LEU A 113 4.02 3.75 6.71
CA LEU A 113 3.78 5.04 6.09
C LEU A 113 3.64 6.06 7.22
N SER A 114 4.61 6.94 7.38
CA SER A 114 4.66 7.89 8.50
C SER A 114 4.49 9.33 8.07
N MET A 115 4.00 10.12 8.99
CA MET A 115 3.90 11.56 8.92
C MET A 115 4.46 12.15 10.23
N GLU A 116 5.40 13.07 10.12
CA GLU A 116 5.94 13.80 11.26
C GLU A 116 4.90 14.83 11.76
N GLU A 117 4.60 14.78 13.04
CA GLU A 117 3.70 15.72 13.69
C GLU A 117 4.46 16.85 14.37
N MET A 118 3.98 18.06 14.19
CA MET A 118 4.44 19.22 14.97
C MET A 118 3.58 19.27 16.22
N THR A 119 4.04 18.67 17.31
CA THR A 119 3.30 18.64 18.58
C THR A 119 3.79 19.72 19.53
N ASP A 120 2.84 20.51 20.05
CA ASP A 120 3.06 21.40 21.18
C ASP A 120 2.68 20.73 22.53
N GLY A 121 2.54 19.41 22.60
CA GLY A 121 2.09 18.71 23.80
C GLY A 121 2.43 17.22 23.85
N GLU A 122 2.63 16.73 25.08
CA GLU A 122 2.85 15.32 25.41
C GLU A 122 1.47 14.62 25.51
N GLU A 123 0.95 14.06 24.42
CA GLU A 123 -0.16 13.11 24.45
C GLU A 123 0.40 11.69 24.31
N GLU A 124 -0.14 10.73 25.08
CA GLU A 124 0.24 9.34 24.93
C GLU A 124 -0.22 8.81 23.56
N PRO A 125 0.62 8.05 22.84
CA PRO A 125 0.25 7.55 21.52
C PRO A 125 -0.91 6.54 21.60
N GLU A 126 -1.98 6.81 20.88
CA GLU A 126 -3.12 5.91 20.74
C GLU A 126 -2.92 5.00 19.54
N SER A 127 -2.98 3.68 19.76
CA SER A 127 -2.89 2.70 18.68
C SER A 127 -4.26 2.09 18.38
N VAL A 128 -4.65 2.11 17.13
CA VAL A 128 -5.91 1.53 16.64
C VAL A 128 -5.60 0.40 15.65
N GLU A 129 -6.11 -0.79 15.95
CA GLU A 129 -6.13 -1.88 14.96
C GLU A 129 -7.24 -1.61 13.95
N LEU A 130 -6.87 -1.45 12.68
CA LEU A 130 -7.82 -1.24 11.62
C LEU A 130 -8.40 -2.58 11.18
N THR A 131 -9.69 -2.78 11.43
CA THR A 131 -10.41 -3.92 10.88
C THR A 131 -10.65 -3.74 9.38
N SER A 132 -10.91 -4.85 8.68
CA SER A 132 -11.23 -4.81 7.23
C SER A 132 -12.45 -3.94 6.90
N GLU A 133 -13.30 -3.62 7.88
CA GLU A 133 -14.46 -2.74 7.74
C GLU A 133 -14.10 -1.25 7.85
N GLN A 134 -13.02 -0.94 8.58
CA GLN A 134 -12.53 0.43 8.79
C GLN A 134 -11.56 0.90 7.72
N ILE A 135 -10.99 -0.05 6.95
CA ILE A 135 -10.22 0.29 5.76
C ILE A 135 -11.22 0.42 4.62
N PRO A 136 -11.52 1.62 4.11
CA PRO A 136 -12.31 1.75 2.89
C PRO A 136 -11.44 1.22 1.74
N VAL A 137 -11.53 -0.07 1.51
CA VAL A 137 -11.17 -0.64 0.21
C VAL A 137 -12.15 0.00 -0.74
N GLY A 138 -11.67 0.87 -1.62
CA GLY A 138 -12.50 1.69 -2.50
C GLY A 138 -13.63 0.90 -3.13
N GLY A 139 -14.87 1.28 -2.77
CA GLY A 139 -16.10 0.59 -3.13
C GLY A 139 -16.27 -0.76 -2.42
N ALA A 140 -17.33 -0.89 -1.62
CA ALA A 140 -17.73 -2.12 -0.92
C ALA A 140 -18.02 -3.26 -1.90
N GLY A 141 -16.98 -3.75 -2.56
CA GLY A 141 -16.95 -5.03 -3.23
C GLY A 141 -16.42 -6.03 -2.22
N LYS A 142 -17.21 -7.07 -1.89
CA LYS A 142 -16.74 -8.31 -1.27
C LYS A 142 -15.28 -8.52 -1.65
N LEU A 143 -14.40 -8.84 -0.69
CA LEU A 143 -13.02 -9.28 -0.99
C LEU A 143 -13.10 -10.29 -2.13
N LYS A 144 -12.99 -9.81 -3.37
CA LYS A 144 -12.91 -10.67 -4.53
C LYS A 144 -11.63 -11.44 -4.31
N LYS A 145 -11.72 -12.76 -4.24
CA LYS A 145 -10.56 -13.62 -4.43
C LYS A 145 -9.81 -13.02 -5.62
N HIS A 146 -8.59 -12.54 -5.40
CA HIS A 146 -7.82 -11.93 -6.47
C HIS A 146 -7.69 -12.94 -7.60
N SER A 147 -8.41 -12.70 -8.67
CA SER A 147 -8.32 -13.51 -9.89
C SER A 147 -6.95 -13.36 -10.56
N GLY A 148 -6.19 -12.33 -10.18
CA GLY A 148 -4.97 -11.88 -10.85
C GLY A 148 -5.26 -10.85 -11.96
N ALA A 149 -6.53 -10.66 -12.35
CA ALA A 149 -6.94 -9.67 -13.33
C ALA A 149 -7.25 -8.33 -12.65
N SER A 150 -6.43 -7.31 -12.88
CA SER A 150 -6.53 -5.99 -12.27
C SER A 150 -7.28 -4.96 -13.10
N PHE A 151 -7.27 -5.14 -14.44
CA PHE A 151 -7.85 -4.17 -15.38
C PHE A 151 -9.32 -4.48 -15.69
N THR A 152 -10.10 -3.40 -15.82
CA THR A 152 -11.51 -3.43 -16.22
C THR A 152 -11.73 -2.66 -17.53
N MET A 153 -12.93 -2.70 -18.07
CA MET A 153 -13.27 -1.99 -19.30
C MET A 153 -13.07 -0.47 -19.18
N GLU A 154 -13.20 0.09 -17.97
CA GLU A 154 -13.02 1.49 -17.65
C GLU A 154 -11.55 1.94 -17.77
N ASP A 155 -10.62 1.01 -17.66
CA ASP A 155 -9.18 1.29 -17.78
C ASP A 155 -8.73 1.42 -19.25
N ILE A 156 -9.60 1.05 -20.22
CA ILE A 156 -9.31 1.13 -21.64
C ILE A 156 -9.59 2.53 -22.16
N ILE A 157 -8.52 3.29 -22.43
CA ILE A 157 -8.61 4.61 -23.07
C ILE A 157 -8.85 4.42 -24.56
N ALA A 158 -10.05 4.72 -25.02
CA ALA A 158 -10.46 4.59 -26.42
C ALA A 158 -10.86 5.94 -27.00
N VAL A 159 -10.02 6.48 -27.89
CA VAL A 159 -10.29 7.74 -28.62
C VAL A 159 -10.78 7.45 -30.05
N ASP A 160 -10.14 6.50 -30.71
CA ASP A 160 -10.49 6.06 -32.07
C ASP A 160 -11.75 5.16 -32.07
N GLU A 161 -12.57 5.27 -33.12
CA GLU A 161 -13.81 4.50 -33.26
C GLU A 161 -13.60 2.98 -33.26
N LYS A 162 -12.50 2.49 -33.83
CA LYS A 162 -12.21 1.04 -33.83
C LYS A 162 -11.91 0.56 -32.43
N MET A 163 -11.17 1.39 -31.65
CA MET A 163 -10.85 1.07 -30.26
C MET A 163 -12.09 1.14 -29.37
N LYS A 164 -12.99 2.14 -29.57
CA LYS A 164 -14.27 2.21 -28.89
C LYS A 164 -15.12 0.98 -29.14
N ASN A 165 -15.26 0.62 -30.42
CA ASN A 165 -16.00 -0.57 -30.82
C ASN A 165 -15.43 -1.85 -30.19
N ALA A 166 -14.11 -1.99 -30.19
CA ALA A 166 -13.45 -3.15 -29.55
C ALA A 166 -13.72 -3.20 -28.04
N ARG A 167 -13.63 -2.05 -27.34
CA ARG A 167 -13.95 -1.95 -25.91
C ARG A 167 -15.43 -2.29 -25.64
N ASP A 168 -16.34 -1.71 -26.42
CA ASP A 168 -17.77 -1.87 -26.22
C ASP A 168 -18.24 -3.30 -26.55
N TYR A 169 -17.42 -4.09 -27.25
CA TYR A 169 -17.65 -5.51 -27.53
C TYR A 169 -17.27 -6.43 -26.37
N ILE A 170 -16.52 -5.94 -25.37
CA ILE A 170 -16.06 -6.73 -24.22
C ILE A 170 -17.21 -7.46 -23.49
N PRO A 171 -18.34 -6.82 -23.15
CA PRO A 171 -19.45 -7.53 -22.48
C PRO A 171 -20.04 -8.67 -23.31
N VAL A 172 -20.11 -8.51 -24.63
CA VAL A 172 -20.63 -9.54 -25.55
C VAL A 172 -19.70 -10.75 -25.58
N VAL A 173 -18.39 -10.49 -25.67
CA VAL A 173 -17.36 -11.56 -25.70
C VAL A 173 -17.26 -12.24 -24.32
N ALA A 174 -17.38 -11.50 -23.25
CA ALA A 174 -17.32 -12.01 -21.88
C ALA A 174 -18.49 -12.93 -21.51
N ALA A 175 -19.63 -12.77 -22.18
CA ALA A 175 -20.80 -13.63 -22.00
C ALA A 175 -20.71 -14.97 -22.78
N CYS A 176 -19.69 -15.14 -23.64
CA CYS A 176 -19.52 -16.34 -24.46
C CYS A 176 -18.51 -17.31 -23.83
N ASP A 177 -18.78 -18.62 -23.92
CA ASP A 177 -17.82 -19.68 -23.52
C ASP A 177 -16.84 -20.06 -24.63
N LEU A 178 -16.73 -19.27 -25.69
CA LEU A 178 -15.84 -19.52 -26.80
C LEU A 178 -14.41 -19.00 -26.51
N PRO A 179 -13.37 -19.64 -27.08
CA PRO A 179 -12.03 -19.12 -27.05
C PRO A 179 -11.95 -17.74 -27.72
N VAL A 180 -11.28 -16.78 -27.05
CA VAL A 180 -11.08 -15.41 -27.54
C VAL A 180 -9.65 -15.23 -27.98
N MET A 181 -9.43 -14.73 -29.19
CA MET A 181 -8.10 -14.34 -29.67
C MET A 181 -8.02 -12.82 -29.73
N ILE A 182 -7.04 -12.24 -29.03
CA ILE A 182 -6.73 -10.82 -29.07
C ILE A 182 -5.46 -10.63 -29.90
N TYR A 183 -5.59 -9.98 -31.06
CA TYR A 183 -4.48 -9.71 -31.96
C TYR A 183 -4.09 -8.24 -31.95
N GLY A 184 -2.79 -7.96 -32.03
CA GLY A 184 -2.23 -6.60 -32.09
C GLY A 184 -0.72 -6.61 -31.88
N GLU A 185 -0.07 -5.49 -32.15
CA GLU A 185 1.37 -5.30 -31.96
C GLU A 185 1.78 -5.38 -30.48
N THR A 186 3.07 -5.56 -30.21
CA THR A 186 3.61 -5.56 -28.83
C THR A 186 3.41 -4.19 -28.21
N GLY A 187 2.96 -4.16 -26.94
CA GLY A 187 2.73 -2.90 -26.21
C GLY A 187 1.39 -2.21 -26.46
N THR A 188 0.49 -2.78 -27.30
CA THR A 188 -0.82 -2.16 -27.63
C THR A 188 -1.93 -2.38 -26.58
N GLY A 189 -1.61 -2.93 -25.40
CA GLY A 189 -2.59 -3.11 -24.32
C GLY A 189 -3.43 -4.38 -24.42
N LYS A 190 -3.02 -5.41 -25.18
CA LYS A 190 -3.75 -6.70 -25.27
C LYS A 190 -4.07 -7.31 -23.91
N GLU A 191 -3.16 -7.17 -22.95
CA GLU A 191 -3.35 -7.68 -21.60
C GLU A 191 -4.48 -6.95 -20.87
N VAL A 192 -4.60 -5.63 -21.05
CA VAL A 192 -5.71 -4.85 -20.49
C VAL A 192 -7.05 -5.36 -21.02
N PHE A 193 -7.13 -5.65 -22.31
CA PHE A 193 -8.33 -6.25 -22.91
C PHE A 193 -8.62 -7.66 -22.37
N ALA A 194 -7.60 -8.52 -22.26
CA ALA A 194 -7.78 -9.89 -21.75
C ALA A 194 -8.30 -9.88 -20.30
N GLN A 195 -7.72 -9.06 -19.45
CA GLN A 195 -8.16 -8.91 -18.06
C GLN A 195 -9.55 -8.27 -17.98
N SER A 196 -9.85 -7.29 -18.81
CA SER A 196 -11.19 -6.67 -18.87
C SER A 196 -12.28 -7.66 -19.28
N ILE A 197 -12.01 -8.52 -20.27
CA ILE A 197 -12.93 -9.61 -20.68
C ILE A 197 -13.13 -10.57 -19.51
N HIS A 198 -12.04 -10.99 -18.84
CA HIS A 198 -12.12 -11.88 -17.70
C HIS A 198 -12.98 -11.27 -16.58
N ASN A 199 -12.72 -10.01 -16.22
CA ASN A 199 -13.45 -9.31 -15.15
C ASN A 199 -14.91 -9.02 -15.49
N ALA A 200 -15.27 -8.94 -16.79
CA ALA A 200 -16.64 -8.81 -17.25
C ALA A 200 -17.38 -10.17 -17.34
N SER A 201 -16.67 -11.29 -17.27
CA SER A 201 -17.24 -12.64 -17.46
C SER A 201 -17.79 -13.23 -16.14
N GLU A 202 -18.56 -14.33 -16.25
CA GLU A 202 -18.98 -15.13 -15.11
C GLU A 202 -17.79 -15.77 -14.35
N ARG A 203 -16.61 -15.83 -14.99
CA ARG A 203 -15.36 -16.37 -14.42
C ARG A 203 -14.52 -15.33 -13.69
N ARG A 204 -15.00 -14.11 -13.50
CA ARG A 204 -14.27 -12.99 -12.84
C ARG A 204 -13.69 -13.33 -11.47
N ASP A 205 -14.28 -14.29 -10.75
CA ASP A 205 -13.82 -14.75 -9.44
C ASP A 205 -12.88 -15.97 -9.52
N LYS A 206 -12.54 -16.42 -10.74
CA LYS A 206 -11.60 -17.52 -10.99
C LYS A 206 -10.19 -16.97 -11.23
N PRO A 207 -9.14 -17.76 -11.01
CA PRO A 207 -7.79 -17.34 -11.34
C PRO A 207 -7.64 -16.94 -12.80
N PHE A 208 -7.03 -15.79 -13.05
CA PHE A 208 -6.52 -15.36 -14.35
C PHE A 208 -5.03 -15.70 -14.39
N ILE A 209 -4.61 -16.56 -15.33
CA ILE A 209 -3.26 -17.11 -15.44
C ILE A 209 -2.65 -16.66 -16.76
#